data_705f8683ba87d97bcf9d7e31adbddd7e
#
_entry.id   705f8683ba87d97bcf9d7e31adbddd7e
#
_cell.length_a   1.000
_cell.length_b   1.000
_cell.length_c   1.000
_cell.angle_alpha   90.00
_cell.angle_beta   90.00
_cell.angle_gamma   90.00
#
_symmetry.space_group_name_H-M   'P 1'
#
loop_
_entity.id
_entity.type
_entity.pdbx_description
1 polymer ?
#
loop_
_entity_poly.entity_id
_entity_poly.type
_entity_poly.pdbx_seq_one_letter_code
_entity_poly.pdbx_strand_id
1 'polypeptide(L)'
;TKRVEWLEGYRAEKDYLPQPIVDIMLKWYDKKTQLKDVGGKEYEYAKSKNKLNSIFGAMVTDICQGEVEYIDGEWSKSMPDEESAIAAYAASKNSFLLYQWGVYITANARYELQCMIDACGYDFVYADTDSVKFVNKVHLKSFEDRNNYLLSKKQKYRNYSDRVNEDGSTTRYTLGLWDDDG
;
A
#
# COMPACT_ATOMS: atom_id res chain seq x y z
N THR A 1 -31.32 -7.07 -12.70
CA THR A 1 -30.04 -6.46 -13.19
C THR A 1 -30.05 -5.00 -12.78
N LYS A 2 -29.13 -4.59 -11.87
CA LYS A 2 -28.97 -3.16 -11.53
C LYS A 2 -28.32 -2.48 -12.72
N ARG A 3 -28.96 -1.43 -13.23
CA ARG A 3 -28.42 -0.61 -14.32
C ARG A 3 -27.38 0.33 -13.74
N VAL A 4 -26.17 0.31 -14.27
CA VAL A 4 -25.09 1.24 -13.91
C VAL A 4 -25.14 2.38 -14.92
N GLU A 5 -25.23 3.62 -14.45
CA GLU A 5 -25.20 4.82 -15.25
C GLU A 5 -23.89 5.56 -14.96
N TRP A 6 -23.11 5.87 -16.01
CA TRP A 6 -21.91 6.67 -15.90
C TRP A 6 -22.30 8.16 -15.94
N LEU A 7 -22.07 8.86 -14.83
CA LEU A 7 -22.36 10.30 -14.74
C LEU A 7 -21.12 11.12 -15.12
N GLU A 8 -19.94 10.72 -14.67
CA GLU A 8 -18.71 11.43 -14.89
C GLU A 8 -17.50 10.47 -14.78
N GLY A 9 -16.42 10.76 -15.51
CA GLY A 9 -15.20 9.97 -15.45
C GLY A 9 -13.95 10.81 -15.69
N TYR A 10 -12.90 10.51 -14.91
CA TYR A 10 -11.60 11.16 -15.04
C TYR A 10 -10.57 10.16 -15.56
N ARG A 11 -9.72 10.59 -16.48
CA ARG A 11 -8.62 9.81 -17.01
C ARG A 11 -7.30 10.50 -16.69
N ALA A 12 -6.41 9.80 -16.00
CA ALA A 12 -5.04 10.24 -15.79
C ALA A 12 -4.09 9.58 -16.80
N GLU A 13 -3.07 10.31 -17.22
CA GLU A 13 -1.97 9.74 -17.99
C GLU A 13 -1.08 8.86 -17.08
N LYS A 14 -0.50 7.80 -17.68
CA LYS A 14 0.44 6.94 -16.95
C LYS A 14 1.77 7.67 -16.80
N ASP A 15 2.22 7.77 -15.57
CA ASP A 15 3.53 8.31 -15.23
C ASP A 15 4.12 7.53 -14.05
N TYR A 16 5.32 7.88 -13.65
CA TYR A 16 6.02 7.28 -12.51
C TYR A 16 6.03 8.24 -11.32
N LEU A 17 6.01 7.67 -10.11
CA LEU A 17 6.21 8.46 -8.90
C LEU A 17 7.50 9.28 -9.02
N PRO A 18 7.51 10.53 -8.51
CA PRO A 18 8.73 11.34 -8.46
C PRO A 18 9.86 10.63 -7.73
N GLN A 19 11.09 10.72 -8.27
CA GLN A 19 12.27 10.05 -7.72
C GLN A 19 12.47 10.29 -6.22
N PRO A 20 12.31 11.50 -5.67
CA PRO A 20 12.50 11.72 -4.23
C PRO A 20 11.55 10.90 -3.34
N ILE A 21 10.32 10.65 -3.81
CA ILE A 21 9.35 9.83 -3.09
C ILE A 21 9.78 8.37 -3.12
N VAL A 22 10.19 7.87 -4.29
CA VAL A 22 10.72 6.51 -4.46
C VAL A 22 11.94 6.27 -3.58
N ASP A 23 12.87 7.23 -3.51
CA ASP A 23 14.08 7.13 -2.69
C ASP A 23 13.74 7.03 -1.19
N ILE A 24 12.76 7.80 -0.73
CA ILE A 24 12.29 7.72 0.67
C ILE A 24 11.62 6.37 0.94
N MET A 25 10.79 5.88 0.02
CA MET A 25 10.15 4.56 0.14
C MET A 25 11.19 3.45 0.22
N LEU A 26 12.17 3.44 -0.68
CA LEU A 26 13.23 2.44 -0.71
C LEU A 26 14.11 2.50 0.53
N LYS A 27 14.44 3.68 1.03
CA LYS A 27 15.18 3.85 2.29
C LYS A 27 14.49 3.18 3.46
N TRP A 28 13.18 3.37 3.62
CA TRP A 28 12.42 2.75 4.72
C TRP A 28 12.17 1.26 4.47
N TYR A 29 12.04 0.85 3.21
CA TYR A 29 11.95 -0.56 2.85
C TYR A 29 13.23 -1.32 3.17
N ASP A 30 14.39 -0.79 2.78
CA ASP A 30 15.69 -1.37 3.12
C ASP A 30 15.85 -1.51 4.64
N LYS A 31 15.52 -0.44 5.38
CA LYS A 31 15.62 -0.48 6.84
C LYS A 31 14.69 -1.52 7.47
N LYS A 32 13.44 -1.61 7.00
CA LYS A 32 12.49 -2.64 7.42
C LYS A 32 13.04 -4.04 7.14
N THR A 33 13.57 -4.27 5.94
CA THR A 33 14.10 -5.56 5.50
C THR A 33 15.29 -6.01 6.36
N GLN A 34 16.23 -5.09 6.66
CA GLN A 34 17.39 -5.39 7.51
C GLN A 34 17.01 -5.72 8.95
N LEU A 35 15.89 -5.19 9.44
CA LEU A 35 15.45 -5.35 10.82
C LEU A 35 14.45 -6.51 11.02
N LYS A 36 13.96 -7.13 9.94
CA LYS A 36 12.99 -8.22 10.01
C LYS A 36 13.61 -9.40 10.76
N ASP A 37 12.89 -9.91 11.77
CA ASP A 37 13.27 -11.08 12.58
C ASP A 37 14.63 -10.95 13.33
N VAL A 38 15.09 -9.72 13.59
CA VAL A 38 16.29 -9.45 14.39
C VAL A 38 15.87 -9.23 15.84
N GLY A 39 16.29 -10.10 16.73
CA GLY A 39 15.97 -10.04 18.16
C GLY A 39 16.37 -8.70 18.79
N GLY A 40 15.48 -8.12 19.61
CA GLY A 40 15.68 -6.85 20.27
C GLY A 40 15.54 -5.62 19.35
N LYS A 41 15.08 -5.80 18.09
CA LYS A 41 14.87 -4.73 17.09
C LYS A 41 13.42 -4.56 16.67
N GLU A 42 12.50 -5.15 17.40
CA GLU A 42 11.06 -5.14 17.08
C GLU A 42 10.50 -3.72 16.99
N TYR A 43 10.94 -2.82 17.88
CA TYR A 43 10.52 -1.42 17.86
C TYR A 43 11.00 -0.69 16.59
N GLU A 44 12.29 -0.82 16.26
CA GLU A 44 12.86 -0.20 15.06
C GLU A 44 12.26 -0.77 13.77
N TYR A 45 11.96 -2.07 13.74
CA TYR A 45 11.23 -2.72 12.65
C TYR A 45 9.83 -2.13 12.49
N ALA A 46 9.04 -2.09 13.58
CA ALA A 46 7.70 -1.52 13.58
C ALA A 46 7.71 -0.05 13.15
N LYS A 47 8.65 0.75 13.67
CA LYS A 47 8.84 2.15 13.26
C LYS A 47 9.12 2.29 11.78
N SER A 48 9.96 1.42 11.20
CA SER A 48 10.30 1.45 9.78
C SER A 48 9.10 1.06 8.90
N LYS A 49 8.34 0.04 9.32
CA LYS A 49 7.08 -0.37 8.69
C LYS A 49 6.05 0.75 8.70
N ASN A 50 5.87 1.40 9.86
CA ASN A 50 4.91 2.50 10.00
C ASN A 50 5.31 3.71 9.15
N LYS A 51 6.61 4.04 9.06
CA LYS A 51 7.09 5.12 8.19
C LYS A 51 6.83 4.82 6.71
N LEU A 52 7.03 3.57 6.27
CA LEU A 52 6.73 3.16 4.90
C LEU A 52 5.22 3.30 4.60
N ASN A 53 4.37 2.80 5.50
CA ASN A 53 2.92 2.89 5.33
C ASN A 53 2.40 4.35 5.41
N SER A 54 3.04 5.20 6.21
CA SER A 54 2.67 6.62 6.34
C SER A 54 2.84 7.40 5.03
N ILE A 55 3.74 6.97 4.14
CA ILE A 55 3.92 7.62 2.83
C ILE A 55 2.64 7.46 1.99
N PHE A 56 2.08 6.24 1.95
CA PHE A 56 0.81 6.00 1.29
C PHE A 56 -0.34 6.76 1.96
N GLY A 57 -0.45 6.69 3.29
CA GLY A 57 -1.48 7.41 4.05
C GLY A 57 -1.47 8.91 3.79
N ALA A 58 -0.29 9.51 3.69
CA ALA A 58 -0.15 10.93 3.38
C ALA A 58 -0.64 11.30 1.97
N MET A 59 -0.57 10.38 1.00
CA MET A 59 -1.08 10.62 -0.36
C MET A 59 -2.62 10.73 -0.42
N VAL A 60 -3.32 10.09 0.53
CA VAL A 60 -4.79 9.97 0.56
C VAL A 60 -5.40 10.51 1.85
N THR A 61 -4.71 11.41 2.52
CA THR A 61 -5.23 12.05 3.74
C THR A 61 -6.54 12.76 3.43
N ASP A 62 -7.58 12.47 4.20
CA ASP A 62 -8.80 13.23 4.19
C ASP A 62 -8.57 14.55 4.93
N ILE A 63 -8.55 15.64 4.18
CA ILE A 63 -8.32 16.99 4.69
C ILE A 63 -9.59 17.70 5.14
N CYS A 64 -10.75 17.09 4.86
CA CYS A 64 -12.07 17.64 5.21
C CYS A 64 -12.70 16.88 6.38
N GLN A 65 -11.89 16.34 7.28
CA GLN A 65 -12.40 15.63 8.47
C GLN A 65 -13.15 16.57 9.41
N GLY A 66 -14.30 16.09 9.87
CA GLY A 66 -15.06 16.82 10.89
C GLY A 66 -14.33 16.81 12.24
N GLU A 67 -14.40 17.93 12.91
CA GLU A 67 -13.92 18.08 14.27
C GLU A 67 -15.01 17.65 15.25
N VAL A 68 -14.63 16.94 16.30
CA VAL A 68 -15.52 16.52 17.38
C VAL A 68 -15.03 17.19 18.66
N GLU A 69 -15.85 18.05 19.20
CA GLU A 69 -15.55 18.79 20.43
C GLU A 69 -16.52 18.41 21.55
N TYR A 70 -16.02 18.39 22.78
CA TYR A 70 -16.85 18.23 23.96
C TYR A 70 -16.93 19.56 24.71
N ILE A 71 -18.10 20.22 24.62
CA ILE A 71 -18.32 21.53 25.21
C ILE A 71 -19.54 21.47 26.13
N ASP A 72 -19.41 21.93 27.35
CA ASP A 72 -20.51 22.04 28.34
C ASP A 72 -21.29 20.73 28.59
N GLY A 73 -20.59 19.58 28.52
CA GLY A 73 -21.23 18.28 28.78
C GLY A 73 -21.84 17.61 27.55
N GLU A 74 -21.75 18.21 26.38
CA GLU A 74 -22.29 17.69 25.13
C GLU A 74 -21.23 17.51 24.05
N TRP A 75 -21.39 16.49 23.19
CA TRP A 75 -20.57 16.28 22.02
C TRP A 75 -21.11 17.05 20.81
N SER A 76 -20.29 17.92 20.27
CA SER A 76 -20.58 18.65 19.05
C SER A 76 -19.70 18.15 17.91
N LYS A 77 -20.26 18.00 16.72
CA LYS A 77 -19.51 17.69 15.49
C LYS A 77 -19.71 18.82 14.50
N SER A 78 -18.60 19.43 14.11
CA SER A 78 -18.55 20.42 13.02
C SER A 78 -17.86 19.81 11.79
N MET A 79 -18.29 20.22 10.59
CA MET A 79 -17.59 19.91 9.35
C MET A 79 -16.91 21.18 8.86
N PRO A 80 -15.64 21.14 8.48
CA PRO A 80 -14.97 22.28 7.90
C PRO A 80 -15.61 22.63 6.55
N ASP A 81 -15.55 23.91 6.18
CA ASP A 81 -15.82 24.32 4.81
C ASP A 81 -14.73 23.74 3.89
N GLU A 82 -15.17 22.98 2.87
CA GLU A 82 -14.24 22.22 2.02
C GLU A 82 -13.25 23.12 1.28
N GLU A 83 -13.69 24.27 0.77
CA GLU A 83 -12.81 25.20 0.04
C GLU A 83 -11.74 25.78 0.98
N SER A 84 -12.14 26.17 2.17
CA SER A 84 -11.21 26.68 3.19
C SER A 84 -10.23 25.62 3.66
N ALA A 85 -10.66 24.37 3.87
CA ALA A 85 -9.80 23.25 4.26
C ALA A 85 -8.77 22.92 3.17
N ILE A 86 -9.18 22.88 1.90
CA ILE A 86 -8.30 22.67 0.76
C ILE A 86 -7.27 23.81 0.64
N ALA A 87 -7.71 25.06 0.75
CA ALA A 87 -6.82 26.22 0.66
C ALA A 87 -5.80 26.24 1.81
N ALA A 88 -6.23 25.95 3.02
CA ALA A 88 -5.35 25.87 4.20
C ALA A 88 -4.33 24.75 4.06
N TYR A 89 -4.75 23.56 3.58
CA TYR A 89 -3.85 22.44 3.33
C TYR A 89 -2.84 22.78 2.23
N ALA A 90 -3.27 23.36 1.12
CA ALA A 90 -2.39 23.74 0.00
C ALA A 90 -1.34 24.79 0.42
N ALA A 91 -1.70 25.70 1.34
CA ALA A 91 -0.77 26.69 1.89
C ALA A 91 0.22 26.10 2.92
N SER A 92 -0.05 24.91 3.44
CA SER A 92 0.82 24.24 4.43
C SER A 92 2.14 23.79 3.82
N LYS A 93 3.24 24.02 4.54
CA LYS A 93 4.57 23.46 4.17
C LYS A 93 4.64 21.94 4.22
N ASN A 94 3.70 21.29 4.88
CA ASN A 94 3.62 19.85 5.05
C ASN A 94 2.61 19.20 4.09
N SER A 95 2.08 19.94 3.12
CA SER A 95 1.15 19.40 2.14
C SER A 95 1.82 18.30 1.30
N PHE A 96 1.22 17.10 1.29
CA PHE A 96 1.68 15.96 0.52
C PHE A 96 0.47 15.15 0.06
N LEU A 97 -0.34 15.76 -0.82
CA LEU A 97 -1.53 15.13 -1.34
C LEU A 97 -1.29 14.71 -2.80
N LEU A 98 -1.08 13.41 -3.02
CA LEU A 98 -0.95 12.79 -4.32
C LEU A 98 -2.10 11.82 -4.53
N TYR A 99 -3.32 12.32 -4.44
CA TYR A 99 -4.55 11.54 -4.34
C TYR A 99 -4.70 10.51 -5.47
N GLN A 100 -4.42 10.89 -6.71
CA GLN A 100 -4.49 9.99 -7.87
C GLN A 100 -3.57 8.78 -7.68
N TRP A 101 -2.34 8.99 -7.20
CA TRP A 101 -1.41 7.90 -6.93
C TRP A 101 -1.94 6.96 -5.84
N GLY A 102 -2.47 7.51 -4.75
CA GLY A 102 -3.06 6.72 -3.67
C GLY A 102 -4.24 5.87 -4.14
N VAL A 103 -5.14 6.45 -4.96
CA VAL A 103 -6.26 5.72 -5.56
C VAL A 103 -5.77 4.58 -6.46
N TYR A 104 -4.78 4.84 -7.33
CA TYR A 104 -4.24 3.80 -8.22
C TYR A 104 -3.47 2.70 -7.46
N ILE A 105 -2.74 3.03 -6.40
CA ILE A 105 -2.08 2.03 -5.54
C ILE A 105 -3.14 1.08 -4.96
N THR A 106 -4.21 1.63 -4.38
CA THR A 106 -5.30 0.82 -3.80
C THR A 106 -6.03 0.00 -4.87
N ALA A 107 -6.32 0.59 -6.03
CA ALA A 107 -6.98 -0.11 -7.13
C ALA A 107 -6.14 -1.27 -7.66
N ASN A 108 -4.83 -1.07 -7.82
CA ASN A 108 -3.91 -2.14 -8.25
C ASN A 108 -3.80 -3.24 -7.19
N ALA A 109 -3.71 -2.91 -5.90
CA ALA A 109 -3.67 -3.90 -4.83
C ALA A 109 -4.94 -4.76 -4.82
N ARG A 110 -6.11 -4.16 -4.94
CA ARG A 110 -7.39 -4.89 -5.05
C ARG A 110 -7.47 -5.74 -6.31
N TYR A 111 -6.97 -5.26 -7.43
CA TYR A 111 -6.93 -6.03 -8.67
C TYR A 111 -6.04 -7.28 -8.52
N GLU A 112 -4.85 -7.13 -7.95
CA GLU A 112 -3.94 -8.25 -7.70
C GLU A 112 -4.57 -9.28 -6.74
N LEU A 113 -5.20 -8.81 -5.66
CA LEU A 113 -5.91 -9.66 -4.71
C LEU A 113 -7.03 -10.44 -5.40
N GLN A 114 -7.87 -9.77 -6.20
CA GLN A 114 -8.98 -10.40 -6.92
C GLN A 114 -8.48 -11.45 -7.92
N CYS A 115 -7.41 -11.17 -8.65
CA CYS A 115 -6.81 -12.17 -9.56
C CYS A 115 -6.43 -13.46 -8.83
N MET A 116 -5.91 -13.35 -7.61
CA MET A 116 -5.51 -14.54 -6.85
C MET A 116 -6.70 -15.24 -6.19
N ILE A 117 -7.73 -14.51 -5.76
CA ILE A 117 -8.99 -15.09 -5.31
C ILE A 117 -9.63 -15.91 -6.44
N ASP A 118 -9.71 -15.34 -7.64
CA ASP A 118 -10.28 -16.01 -8.83
C ASP A 118 -9.47 -17.26 -9.21
N ALA A 119 -8.14 -17.23 -9.07
CA ALA A 119 -7.27 -18.36 -9.32
C ALA A 119 -7.50 -19.52 -8.32
N CYS A 120 -7.92 -19.23 -7.09
CA CYS A 120 -8.26 -20.25 -6.09
C CYS A 120 -9.64 -20.87 -6.31
N GLY A 121 -10.55 -20.19 -7.00
CA GLY A 121 -11.90 -20.70 -7.30
C GLY A 121 -12.65 -21.16 -6.05
N TYR A 122 -13.16 -22.41 -6.08
CA TYR A 122 -13.94 -22.99 -4.95
C TYR A 122 -13.10 -23.34 -3.71
N ASP A 123 -11.76 -23.40 -3.85
CA ASP A 123 -10.85 -23.68 -2.73
C ASP A 123 -10.51 -22.39 -1.93
N PHE A 124 -10.99 -21.23 -2.36
CA PHE A 124 -10.85 -19.97 -1.64
C PHE A 124 -11.59 -20.03 -0.30
N VAL A 125 -10.95 -19.56 0.77
CA VAL A 125 -11.51 -19.53 2.12
C VAL A 125 -11.71 -18.10 2.62
N TYR A 126 -10.67 -17.28 2.52
CA TYR A 126 -10.67 -15.94 3.08
C TYR A 126 -9.60 -15.07 2.43
N ALA A 127 -9.84 -13.77 2.37
CA ALA A 127 -8.84 -12.78 1.97
C ALA A 127 -8.92 -11.55 2.87
N ASP A 128 -7.77 -10.95 3.12
CA ASP A 128 -7.65 -9.70 3.85
C ASP A 128 -6.53 -8.86 3.26
N THR A 129 -6.86 -7.66 2.82
CA THR A 129 -5.97 -6.61 2.29
C THR A 129 -4.99 -7.09 1.22
N ASP A 130 -4.00 -7.89 1.57
CA ASP A 130 -2.92 -8.40 0.74
C ASP A 130 -2.64 -9.90 0.97
N SER A 131 -3.56 -10.63 1.58
CA SER A 131 -3.45 -12.05 1.84
C SER A 131 -4.63 -12.84 1.31
N VAL A 132 -4.38 -14.09 0.85
CA VAL A 132 -5.39 -15.05 0.38
C VAL A 132 -5.16 -16.37 1.10
N LYS A 133 -6.23 -16.92 1.69
CA LYS A 133 -6.25 -18.23 2.32
C LYS A 133 -7.04 -19.20 1.45
N PHE A 134 -6.49 -20.39 1.20
CA PHE A 134 -7.09 -21.45 0.39
C PHE A 134 -6.70 -22.85 0.91
N VAL A 135 -7.47 -23.88 0.57
CA VAL A 135 -7.29 -25.22 1.13
C VAL A 135 -6.39 -26.14 0.31
N ASN A 136 -6.16 -25.88 -0.97
CA ASN A 136 -5.47 -26.79 -1.85
C ASN A 136 -4.16 -26.19 -2.37
N LYS A 137 -3.02 -26.82 -2.01
CA LYS A 137 -1.68 -26.36 -2.40
C LYS A 137 -1.41 -26.32 -3.91
N VAL A 138 -2.27 -26.93 -4.74
CA VAL A 138 -2.13 -26.84 -6.20
C VAL A 138 -2.17 -25.37 -6.69
N HIS A 139 -2.86 -24.50 -5.96
CA HIS A 139 -2.98 -23.08 -6.31
C HIS A 139 -1.68 -22.30 -6.11
N LEU A 140 -0.70 -22.80 -5.33
CA LEU A 140 0.62 -22.17 -5.18
C LEU A 140 1.29 -21.89 -6.53
N LYS A 141 1.07 -22.79 -7.51
CA LYS A 141 1.58 -22.58 -8.86
C LYS A 141 1.05 -21.29 -9.50
N SER A 142 -0.21 -20.95 -9.30
CA SER A 142 -0.80 -19.71 -9.83
C SER A 142 -0.13 -18.47 -9.22
N PHE A 143 0.24 -18.51 -7.93
CA PHE A 143 0.99 -17.45 -7.28
C PHE A 143 2.43 -17.35 -7.80
N GLU A 144 3.10 -18.48 -8.02
CA GLU A 144 4.43 -18.52 -8.66
C GLU A 144 4.38 -17.94 -10.08
N ASP A 145 3.41 -18.36 -10.90
CA ASP A 145 3.23 -17.85 -12.26
C ASP A 145 2.95 -16.34 -12.26
N ARG A 146 2.17 -15.86 -11.29
CA ARG A 146 1.93 -14.42 -11.10
C ARG A 146 3.20 -13.68 -10.71
N ASN A 147 3.99 -14.21 -9.79
CA ASN A 147 5.28 -13.66 -9.39
C ASN A 147 6.24 -13.58 -10.59
N ASN A 148 6.34 -14.63 -11.37
CA ASN A 148 7.17 -14.66 -12.58
C ASN A 148 6.73 -13.60 -13.61
N TYR A 149 5.42 -13.42 -13.79
CA TYR A 149 4.90 -12.35 -14.63
C TYR A 149 5.26 -10.95 -14.10
N LEU A 150 5.15 -10.72 -12.79
CA LEU A 150 5.53 -9.44 -12.19
C LEU A 150 7.02 -9.15 -12.32
N LEU A 151 7.86 -10.17 -12.13
CA LEU A 151 9.32 -10.08 -12.29
C LEU A 151 9.74 -9.84 -13.76
N SER A 152 8.98 -10.33 -14.72
CA SER A 152 9.26 -10.11 -16.15
C SER A 152 9.01 -8.68 -16.62
N LYS A 153 8.25 -7.89 -15.85
CA LYS A 153 7.96 -6.49 -16.20
C LYS A 153 9.20 -5.63 -16.01
N LYS A 154 9.52 -4.82 -17.03
CA LYS A 154 10.60 -3.83 -16.93
C LYS A 154 10.26 -2.79 -15.85
N GLN A 155 11.13 -2.68 -14.86
CA GLN A 155 11.03 -1.70 -13.78
C GLN A 155 11.84 -0.45 -14.12
N LYS A 156 11.30 0.74 -13.85
CA LYS A 156 12.05 2.01 -13.95
C LYS A 156 12.95 2.21 -12.75
N TYR A 157 12.49 1.81 -11.58
CA TYR A 157 13.19 1.96 -10.32
C TYR A 157 13.51 0.61 -9.70
N ARG A 158 14.49 0.57 -8.82
CA ARG A 158 14.72 -0.59 -7.96
C ARG A 158 13.44 -0.88 -7.15
N ASN A 159 13.05 -2.14 -7.08
CA ASN A 159 11.85 -2.59 -6.36
C ASN A 159 12.17 -3.74 -5.39
N TYR A 160 13.41 -3.85 -4.96
CA TYR A 160 13.86 -4.89 -4.05
C TYR A 160 14.80 -4.34 -2.98
N SER A 161 14.99 -5.12 -1.92
CA SER A 161 16.01 -4.91 -0.89
C SER A 161 16.75 -6.22 -0.66
N ASP A 162 18.07 -6.17 -0.61
CA ASP A 162 18.91 -7.32 -0.33
C ASP A 162 19.31 -7.31 1.16
N ARG A 163 19.16 -8.45 1.84
CA ARG A 163 19.59 -8.66 3.22
C ARG A 163 20.70 -9.69 3.26
N VAL A 164 21.79 -9.36 3.96
CA VAL A 164 22.84 -10.31 4.27
C VAL A 164 22.45 -11.08 5.55
N ASN A 165 22.38 -12.40 5.43
CA ASN A 165 22.06 -13.30 6.55
C ASN A 165 23.31 -13.57 7.40
N GLU A 166 23.12 -14.18 8.56
CA GLU A 166 24.23 -14.52 9.49
C GLU A 166 25.25 -15.49 8.89
N ASP A 167 24.82 -16.36 7.96
CA ASP A 167 25.68 -17.29 7.21
C ASP A 167 26.43 -16.66 6.04
N GLY A 168 26.28 -15.35 5.84
CA GLY A 168 26.88 -14.59 4.72
C GLY A 168 26.13 -14.70 3.38
N SER A 169 25.05 -15.48 3.31
CA SER A 169 24.18 -15.52 2.14
C SER A 169 23.38 -14.23 2.00
N THR A 170 22.89 -13.96 0.78
CA THR A 170 22.05 -12.78 0.53
C THR A 170 20.66 -13.21 0.12
N THR A 171 19.65 -12.75 0.86
CA THR A 171 18.24 -12.93 0.51
C THR A 171 17.69 -11.65 -0.08
N ARG A 172 17.06 -11.77 -1.26
CA ARG A 172 16.40 -10.67 -1.94
C ARG A 172 14.92 -10.64 -1.64
N TYR A 173 14.45 -9.52 -1.14
CA TYR A 173 13.05 -9.22 -0.90
C TYR A 173 12.56 -8.25 -1.98
N THR A 174 11.65 -8.71 -2.83
CA THR A 174 11.09 -7.89 -3.92
C THR A 174 9.71 -7.40 -3.55
N LEU A 175 9.44 -6.11 -3.76
CA LEU A 175 8.14 -5.51 -3.50
C LEU A 175 7.08 -6.05 -4.47
N GLY A 176 5.90 -6.35 -3.91
CA GLY A 176 4.71 -6.74 -4.67
C GLY A 176 4.69 -8.19 -5.13
N LEU A 177 5.58 -9.06 -4.63
CA LEU A 177 5.48 -10.50 -4.83
C LEU A 177 4.65 -11.16 -3.73
N TRP A 178 3.98 -12.23 -4.11
CA TRP A 178 3.29 -13.12 -3.19
C TRP A 178 4.29 -14.06 -2.52
N ASP A 179 4.14 -14.25 -1.21
CA ASP A 179 4.96 -15.13 -0.38
C ASP A 179 4.07 -16.16 0.31
N ASP A 180 4.59 -17.36 0.58
CA ASP A 180 3.88 -18.40 1.31
C ASP A 180 4.21 -18.27 2.80
N ASP A 181 3.23 -17.89 3.58
CA ASP A 181 3.35 -17.75 5.05
C ASP A 181 2.92 -19.03 5.81
N GLY A 182 2.63 -20.14 5.09
CA GLY A 182 2.30 -21.47 5.66
C GLY A 182 0.82 -21.83 5.68
#